data_f9f7bdac3eeb2f7709238fbd03298aa2
#
_entry.id   f9f7bdac3eeb2f7709238fbd03298aa2
#
_cell.length_a   1.000
_cell.length_b   1.000
_cell.length_c   1.000
_cell.angle_alpha   90.00
_cell.angle_beta   90.00
_cell.angle_gamma   90.00
#
_symmetry.space_group_name_H-M   'P 1'
#
loop_
_entity.id
_entity.type
_entity.pdbx_description
1 polymer ?
#
loop_
_entity_poly.entity_id
_entity_poly.type
_entity_poly.pdbx_seq_one_letter_code
_entity_poly.pdbx_strand_id
1 'polypeptide(L)'
;AAIRACEKIESQIDRDKLRELMSLMDEAAIQAMLSQIRDAGLLLEVGSCASERQILDAVNPGPERKRLFRRWLDALEAAGALAYDAENGLYCCRVGQTDIAKSWERIEFLGDNQSYGPALLDFMRICLSRLGDLIKGRFDVRSVMFPEGEFGAARAVYSDNIVASTANSIASAAIANIAEKFEKEHPGIPCRIVEVGAGIAGTTPSVIEATRGARLEYLFTDVSDFFLSKARETFKEYPWMSYGIFDINEDVVEQGYLPSSADIILCANVLHNARNISSVLSNLRKMLAPGGWLVFLEPIRRRNYSQLV
;
A
#
# COMPACT_ATOMS: atom_id res chain seq x y z
N ALA A 1 24.58 -2.41 5.05
CA ALA A 1 24.04 -1.54 3.99
C ALA A 1 22.67 -1.03 4.36
N ALA A 2 21.66 -1.88 4.64
CA ALA A 2 20.29 -1.46 5.01
C ALA A 2 20.27 -0.46 6.18
N ILE A 3 21.05 -0.70 7.26
CA ILE A 3 21.17 0.23 8.39
C ILE A 3 21.72 1.60 7.94
N ARG A 4 22.75 1.63 7.09
CA ARG A 4 23.32 2.89 6.58
C ARG A 4 22.36 3.62 5.63
N ALA A 5 21.57 2.89 4.85
CA ALA A 5 20.50 3.48 4.02
C ALA A 5 19.43 4.14 4.90
N CYS A 6 19.01 3.46 5.99
CA CYS A 6 18.12 4.04 6.99
C CYS A 6 18.71 5.31 7.63
N GLU A 7 19.93 5.27 8.13
CA GLU A 7 20.58 6.41 8.80
C GLU A 7 20.67 7.63 7.90
N LYS A 8 20.99 7.45 6.61
CA LYS A 8 21.03 8.54 5.63
C LYS A 8 19.66 9.18 5.41
N ILE A 9 18.60 8.39 5.32
CA ILE A 9 17.25 8.87 5.10
C ILE A 9 16.68 9.49 6.39
N GLU A 10 16.95 8.86 7.54
CA GLU A 10 16.52 9.36 8.84
C GLU A 10 17.07 10.75 9.17
N SER A 11 18.29 11.07 8.71
CA SER A 11 18.86 12.41 8.86
C SER A 11 18.15 13.50 8.07
N GLN A 12 17.31 13.13 7.09
CA GLN A 12 16.54 14.05 6.23
C GLN A 12 15.08 14.21 6.66
N ILE A 13 14.61 13.37 7.61
CA ILE A 13 13.22 13.35 8.06
C ILE A 13 13.09 14.03 9.43
N ASP A 14 12.24 15.04 9.51
CA ASP A 14 11.73 15.54 10.78
C ASP A 14 10.64 14.57 11.27
N ARG A 15 11.02 13.67 12.17
CA ARG A 15 10.13 12.60 12.67
C ARG A 15 8.90 13.15 13.39
N ASP A 16 8.99 14.30 14.02
CA ASP A 16 7.87 14.87 14.77
C ASP A 16 6.86 15.49 13.81
N LYS A 17 7.32 16.20 12.78
CA LYS A 17 6.45 16.70 11.71
C LYS A 17 5.81 15.59 10.89
N LEU A 18 6.55 14.52 10.61
CA LEU A 18 6.00 13.36 9.91
C LEU A 18 4.93 12.67 10.76
N ARG A 19 5.13 12.56 12.07
CA ARG A 19 4.14 12.00 13.00
C ARG A 19 2.89 12.90 13.08
N GLU A 20 3.08 14.22 13.16
CA GLU A 20 1.99 15.20 13.12
C GLU A 20 1.18 15.07 11.83
N LEU A 21 1.84 15.03 10.67
CA LEU A 21 1.19 14.85 9.37
C LEU A 21 0.33 13.57 9.34
N MET A 22 0.91 12.44 9.74
CA MET A 22 0.18 11.17 9.76
C MET A 22 -1.01 11.17 10.72
N SER A 23 -0.92 11.87 11.86
CA SER A 23 -2.03 12.03 12.81
C SER A 23 -3.16 12.85 12.19
N LEU A 24 -2.83 13.98 11.58
CA LEU A 24 -3.81 14.84 10.92
C LEU A 24 -4.51 14.13 9.75
N MET A 25 -3.78 13.32 8.98
CA MET A 25 -4.37 12.51 7.91
C MET A 25 -5.34 11.46 8.47
N ASP A 26 -4.99 10.79 9.56
CA ASP A 26 -5.87 9.84 10.24
C ASP A 26 -7.12 10.54 10.82
N GLU A 27 -6.96 11.72 11.41
CA GLU A 27 -8.09 12.52 11.92
C GLU A 27 -9.02 12.97 10.79
N ALA A 28 -8.47 13.47 9.68
CA ALA A 28 -9.25 13.85 8.50
C ALA A 28 -10.03 12.67 7.93
N ALA A 29 -9.44 11.46 7.92
CA ALA A 29 -10.12 10.24 7.50
C ALA A 29 -11.28 9.89 8.44
N ILE A 30 -11.10 9.94 9.74
CA ILE A 30 -12.14 9.68 10.74
C ILE A 30 -13.31 10.67 10.57
N GLN A 31 -13.01 11.95 10.38
CA GLN A 31 -14.05 12.96 10.16
C GLN A 31 -14.80 12.72 8.85
N ALA A 32 -14.10 12.36 7.78
CA ALA A 32 -14.71 12.03 6.49
C ALA A 32 -15.60 10.78 6.56
N MET A 33 -15.20 9.73 7.28
CA MET A 33 -16.02 8.55 7.53
C MET A 33 -17.29 8.90 8.33
N LEU A 34 -17.16 9.68 9.39
CA LEU A 34 -18.29 10.11 10.22
C LEU A 34 -19.25 11.03 9.44
N SER A 35 -18.72 11.89 8.56
CA SER A 35 -19.56 12.76 7.72
C SER A 35 -20.50 11.96 6.82
N GLN A 36 -20.08 10.78 6.32
CA GLN A 36 -20.95 9.94 5.50
C GLN A 36 -22.20 9.44 6.27
N ILE A 37 -22.08 9.22 7.58
CA ILE A 37 -23.21 8.84 8.44
C ILE A 37 -24.09 10.07 8.72
N ARG A 38 -23.49 11.22 8.95
CA ARG A 38 -24.17 12.49 9.17
C ARG A 38 -24.91 12.99 7.93
N ASP A 39 -24.32 12.86 6.75
CA ASP A 39 -24.96 13.19 5.46
C ASP A 39 -26.18 12.30 5.19
N ALA A 40 -26.19 11.11 5.78
CA ALA A 40 -27.36 10.20 5.76
C ALA A 40 -28.40 10.53 6.84
N GLY A 41 -28.22 11.61 7.62
CA GLY A 41 -29.18 12.10 8.63
C GLY A 41 -29.06 11.43 10.01
N LEU A 42 -27.99 10.68 10.27
CA LEU A 42 -27.77 9.99 11.54
C LEU A 42 -26.57 10.55 12.29
N LEU A 43 -26.55 10.37 13.61
CA LEU A 43 -25.42 10.73 14.49
C LEU A 43 -24.99 12.21 14.35
N LEU A 44 -25.96 13.11 14.18
CA LEU A 44 -25.75 14.54 13.91
C LEU A 44 -25.15 15.29 15.10
N GLU A 45 -25.56 14.90 16.32
CA GLU A 45 -25.17 15.57 17.56
C GLU A 45 -24.47 14.61 18.52
N VAL A 46 -23.67 15.15 19.42
CA VAL A 46 -23.04 14.38 20.50
C VAL A 46 -24.14 13.77 21.37
N GLY A 47 -24.02 12.46 21.64
CA GLY A 47 -25.00 11.69 22.38
C GLY A 47 -26.11 11.07 21.54
N SER A 48 -26.27 11.47 20.26
CA SER A 48 -27.21 10.76 19.36
C SER A 48 -26.71 9.35 19.06
N CYS A 49 -27.64 8.37 19.03
CA CYS A 49 -27.30 6.96 18.86
C CYS A 49 -28.12 6.34 17.74
N ALA A 50 -27.53 5.32 17.07
CA ALA A 50 -28.18 4.51 16.04
C ALA A 50 -27.61 3.09 16.03
N SER A 51 -28.43 2.11 15.69
CA SER A 51 -27.96 0.73 15.49
C SER A 51 -27.16 0.58 14.20
N GLU A 52 -26.30 -0.45 14.11
CA GLU A 52 -25.58 -0.77 12.89
C GLU A 52 -26.54 -0.89 11.68
N ARG A 53 -27.68 -1.55 11.90
CA ARG A 53 -28.69 -1.70 10.87
C ARG A 53 -29.23 -0.36 10.34
N GLN A 54 -29.59 0.54 11.25
CA GLN A 54 -30.06 1.89 10.85
C GLN A 54 -29.01 2.65 10.08
N ILE A 55 -27.74 2.56 10.51
CA ILE A 55 -26.62 3.22 9.85
C ILE A 55 -26.40 2.64 8.45
N LEU A 56 -26.37 1.29 8.32
CA LEU A 56 -26.22 0.62 7.04
C LEU A 56 -27.38 0.91 6.08
N ASP A 57 -28.63 0.93 6.59
CA ASP A 57 -29.81 1.22 5.77
C ASP A 57 -29.81 2.68 5.28
N ALA A 58 -29.39 3.64 6.11
CA ALA A 58 -29.32 5.05 5.77
C ALA A 58 -28.19 5.40 4.80
N VAL A 59 -26.97 4.94 5.08
CA VAL A 59 -25.79 5.19 4.23
C VAL A 59 -25.88 4.41 2.93
N ASN A 60 -26.52 3.23 2.97
CA ASN A 60 -26.71 2.32 1.85
C ASN A 60 -25.41 2.01 1.10
N PRO A 61 -24.37 1.43 1.77
CA PRO A 61 -23.15 1.05 1.10
C PRO A 61 -23.40 -0.04 0.04
N GLY A 62 -22.65 0.00 -1.05
CA GLY A 62 -22.69 -1.03 -2.08
C GLY A 62 -22.46 -2.43 -1.50
N PRO A 63 -23.04 -3.49 -2.09
CA PRO A 63 -22.98 -4.85 -1.53
C PRO A 63 -21.55 -5.30 -1.18
N GLU A 64 -20.60 -5.03 -2.07
CA GLU A 64 -19.17 -5.37 -1.88
C GLU A 64 -18.45 -4.45 -0.87
N ARG A 65 -19.05 -3.28 -0.57
CA ARG A 65 -18.47 -2.26 0.33
C ARG A 65 -18.98 -2.39 1.78
N LYS A 66 -19.97 -3.24 2.06
CA LYS A 66 -20.51 -3.42 3.43
C LYS A 66 -19.42 -3.82 4.44
N ARG A 67 -18.48 -4.69 4.03
CA ARG A 67 -17.37 -5.10 4.89
C ARG A 67 -16.41 -3.93 5.18
N LEU A 68 -16.12 -3.10 4.17
CA LEU A 68 -15.31 -1.90 4.34
C LEU A 68 -16.00 -0.93 5.29
N PHE A 69 -17.30 -0.71 5.10
CA PHE A 69 -18.07 0.22 5.94
C PHE A 69 -18.13 -0.22 7.42
N ARG A 70 -18.25 -1.51 7.70
CA ARG A 70 -18.14 -2.03 9.07
C ARG A 70 -16.77 -1.73 9.69
N ARG A 71 -15.71 -1.88 8.90
CA ARG A 71 -14.36 -1.51 9.35
C ARG A 71 -14.23 -0.01 9.64
N TRP A 72 -15.02 0.84 8.99
CA TRP A 72 -15.10 2.25 9.34
C TRP A 72 -15.77 2.46 10.69
N LEU A 73 -16.84 1.72 11.01
CA LEU A 73 -17.46 1.79 12.34
C LEU A 73 -16.47 1.38 13.43
N ASP A 74 -15.70 0.29 13.20
CA ASP A 74 -14.62 -0.14 14.10
C ASP A 74 -13.54 0.96 14.25
N ALA A 75 -13.17 1.64 13.17
CA ALA A 75 -12.19 2.71 13.18
C ALA A 75 -12.70 3.96 13.92
N LEU A 76 -13.97 4.32 13.71
CA LEU A 76 -14.64 5.43 14.40
C LEU A 76 -14.74 5.19 15.90
N GLU A 77 -15.02 3.93 16.32
CA GLU A 77 -15.03 3.54 17.72
C GLU A 77 -13.62 3.58 18.32
N ALA A 78 -12.64 2.99 17.67
CA ALA A 78 -11.24 2.96 18.11
C ALA A 78 -10.64 4.38 18.24
N ALA A 79 -11.08 5.32 17.39
CA ALA A 79 -10.71 6.72 17.45
C ALA A 79 -11.49 7.53 18.49
N GLY A 80 -12.47 6.94 19.18
CA GLY A 80 -13.32 7.60 20.15
C GLY A 80 -14.35 8.56 19.54
N ALA A 81 -14.55 8.53 18.22
CA ALA A 81 -15.57 9.34 17.55
C ALA A 81 -16.97 8.76 17.76
N LEU A 82 -17.06 7.44 17.86
CA LEU A 82 -18.25 6.71 18.30
C LEU A 82 -17.95 5.92 19.57
N ALA A 83 -18.99 5.54 20.32
CA ALA A 83 -18.93 4.53 21.36
C ALA A 83 -20.01 3.47 21.08
N TYR A 84 -19.63 2.21 21.15
CA TYR A 84 -20.58 1.11 21.02
C TYR A 84 -21.15 0.72 22.37
N ASP A 85 -22.48 0.84 22.49
CA ASP A 85 -23.25 0.37 23.63
C ASP A 85 -23.68 -1.09 23.37
N ALA A 86 -22.95 -2.03 23.95
CA ALA A 86 -23.18 -3.46 23.75
C ALA A 86 -24.52 -3.96 24.36
N GLU A 87 -25.05 -3.27 25.37
CA GLU A 87 -26.33 -3.64 26.01
C GLU A 87 -27.51 -3.34 25.07
N ASN A 88 -27.45 -2.21 24.38
CA ASN A 88 -28.51 -1.76 23.50
C ASN A 88 -28.21 -1.98 22.00
N GLY A 89 -26.99 -2.39 21.65
CA GLY A 89 -26.55 -2.60 20.27
C GLY A 89 -26.48 -1.31 19.46
N LEU A 90 -26.09 -0.19 20.09
CA LEU A 90 -26.11 1.13 19.50
C LEU A 90 -24.72 1.75 19.40
N TYR A 91 -24.44 2.41 18.29
CA TYR A 91 -23.32 3.35 18.17
C TYR A 91 -23.78 4.77 18.56
N CYS A 92 -23.09 5.37 19.50
CA CYS A 92 -23.40 6.72 20.00
C CYS A 92 -22.30 7.71 19.64
N CYS A 93 -22.66 8.85 19.08
CA CYS A 93 -21.73 9.91 18.67
C CYS A 93 -21.07 10.59 19.89
N ARG A 94 -19.74 10.73 19.85
CA ARG A 94 -18.94 11.32 20.93
C ARG A 94 -18.30 12.65 20.57
N VAL A 95 -18.27 13.02 19.29
CA VAL A 95 -17.56 14.21 18.79
C VAL A 95 -18.51 15.13 18.02
N GLY A 96 -18.28 16.44 18.14
CA GLY A 96 -18.98 17.46 17.36
C GLY A 96 -18.54 17.47 15.89
N GLN A 97 -19.12 18.39 15.11
CA GLN A 97 -18.62 18.68 13.77
C GLN A 97 -17.26 19.39 13.85
N THR A 98 -16.31 18.96 13.02
CA THR A 98 -14.98 19.54 12.91
C THR A 98 -14.81 20.13 11.51
N ASP A 99 -14.14 21.26 11.41
CA ASP A 99 -13.80 21.88 10.13
C ASP A 99 -12.59 21.16 9.53
N ILE A 100 -12.87 20.23 8.61
CA ILE A 100 -11.84 19.46 7.89
C ILE A 100 -10.93 20.39 7.05
N ALA A 101 -11.44 21.53 6.57
CA ALA A 101 -10.68 22.44 5.72
C ALA A 101 -9.46 23.00 6.43
N LYS A 102 -9.58 23.38 7.72
CA LYS A 102 -8.44 23.86 8.51
C LYS A 102 -7.38 22.81 8.74
N SER A 103 -7.79 21.57 8.99
CA SER A 103 -6.84 20.45 9.12
C SER A 103 -6.11 20.21 7.81
N TRP A 104 -6.78 20.41 6.68
CA TRP A 104 -6.21 20.19 5.36
C TRP A 104 -5.11 21.20 5.00
N GLU A 105 -5.26 22.47 5.33
CA GLU A 105 -4.20 23.49 5.15
C GLU A 105 -2.90 23.08 5.87
N ARG A 106 -3.05 22.54 7.08
CA ARG A 106 -1.89 22.06 7.86
C ARG A 106 -1.28 20.80 7.26
N ILE A 107 -2.12 19.86 6.75
CA ILE A 107 -1.68 18.66 6.06
C ILE A 107 -0.86 19.02 4.81
N GLU A 108 -1.32 19.97 4.00
CA GLU A 108 -0.60 20.45 2.81
C GLU A 108 0.76 21.03 3.17
N PHE A 109 0.77 21.97 4.12
CA PHE A 109 2.02 22.57 4.58
C PHE A 109 3.04 21.55 5.09
N LEU A 110 2.61 20.56 5.85
CA LEU A 110 3.49 19.51 6.37
C LEU A 110 3.89 18.53 5.28
N GLY A 111 2.98 18.17 4.38
CA GLY A 111 3.23 17.23 3.31
C GLY A 111 4.28 17.71 2.34
N ASP A 112 4.22 18.97 1.93
CA ASP A 112 5.23 19.61 1.08
C ASP A 112 6.61 19.64 1.75
N ASN A 113 6.66 19.97 3.04
CA ASN A 113 7.92 20.06 3.80
C ASN A 113 8.51 18.68 4.17
N GLN A 114 7.74 17.60 4.13
CA GLN A 114 8.19 16.24 4.49
C GLN A 114 8.28 15.30 3.28
N SER A 115 8.31 15.86 2.06
CA SER A 115 8.43 15.08 0.82
C SER A 115 7.33 14.00 0.64
N TYR A 116 6.12 14.29 1.13
CA TYR A 116 4.95 13.50 0.78
C TYR A 116 4.50 13.78 -0.66
N GLY A 117 4.74 15.01 -1.08
CA GLY A 117 4.50 15.48 -2.45
C GLY A 117 3.04 15.86 -2.72
N PRO A 118 2.83 16.85 -3.60
CA PRO A 118 1.49 17.34 -3.92
C PRO A 118 0.60 16.27 -4.57
N ALA A 119 1.16 15.40 -5.41
CA ALA A 119 0.39 14.37 -6.11
C ALA A 119 -0.27 13.35 -5.16
N LEU A 120 0.41 12.99 -4.05
CA LEU A 120 -0.18 12.11 -3.05
C LEU A 120 -1.30 12.82 -2.26
N LEU A 121 -1.08 14.09 -1.90
CA LEU A 121 -2.08 14.88 -1.20
C LEU A 121 -3.32 15.14 -2.07
N ASP A 122 -3.13 15.44 -3.35
CA ASP A 122 -4.22 15.59 -4.33
C ASP A 122 -5.01 14.30 -4.50
N PHE A 123 -4.32 13.16 -4.62
CA PHE A 123 -4.95 11.84 -4.68
C PHE A 123 -5.83 11.60 -3.43
N MET A 124 -5.30 11.86 -2.24
CA MET A 124 -6.05 11.71 -0.99
C MET A 124 -7.25 12.67 -0.91
N ARG A 125 -7.08 13.93 -1.35
CA ARG A 125 -8.15 14.92 -1.39
C ARG A 125 -9.29 14.48 -2.31
N ILE A 126 -8.96 13.95 -3.49
CA ILE A 126 -9.96 13.40 -4.43
C ILE A 126 -10.70 12.24 -3.78
N CYS A 127 -10.00 11.29 -3.16
CA CYS A 127 -10.63 10.15 -2.48
C CYS A 127 -11.56 10.59 -1.35
N LEU A 128 -11.13 11.55 -0.52
CA LEU A 128 -11.94 12.12 0.56
C LEU A 128 -13.21 12.81 0.03
N SER A 129 -13.08 13.62 -1.02
CA SER A 129 -14.22 14.33 -1.63
C SER A 129 -15.24 13.40 -2.29
N ARG A 130 -14.81 12.21 -2.72
CA ARG A 130 -15.62 11.20 -3.40
C ARG A 130 -16.00 10.01 -2.50
N LEU A 131 -15.77 10.13 -1.19
CA LEU A 131 -15.94 9.02 -0.25
C LEU A 131 -17.36 8.43 -0.24
N GLY A 132 -18.38 9.28 -0.35
CA GLY A 132 -19.78 8.85 -0.48
C GLY A 132 -20.07 8.04 -1.74
N ASP A 133 -19.44 8.38 -2.86
CA ASP A 133 -19.54 7.62 -4.09
C ASP A 133 -18.77 6.31 -4.03
N LEU A 134 -17.58 6.34 -3.39
CA LEU A 134 -16.75 5.17 -3.18
C LEU A 134 -17.50 4.10 -2.37
N ILE A 135 -18.07 4.50 -1.23
CA ILE A 135 -18.77 3.53 -0.37
C ILE A 135 -20.07 3.00 -1.00
N LYS A 136 -20.70 3.76 -1.86
CA LYS A 136 -21.87 3.34 -2.64
C LYS A 136 -21.51 2.53 -3.90
N GLY A 137 -20.20 2.34 -4.18
CA GLY A 137 -19.71 1.62 -5.35
C GLY A 137 -19.88 2.38 -6.68
N ARG A 138 -20.10 3.69 -6.63
CA ARG A 138 -20.24 4.58 -7.81
C ARG A 138 -18.93 5.21 -8.25
N PHE A 139 -17.87 5.04 -7.48
CA PHE A 139 -16.53 5.56 -7.74
C PHE A 139 -15.51 4.46 -7.58
N ASP A 140 -14.63 4.31 -8.57
CA ASP A 140 -13.49 3.40 -8.53
C ASP A 140 -12.21 4.21 -8.36
N VAL A 141 -11.51 3.99 -7.24
CA VAL A 141 -10.24 4.65 -6.92
C VAL A 141 -9.18 4.41 -8.00
N ARG A 142 -9.24 3.25 -8.68
CA ARG A 142 -8.30 2.94 -9.78
C ARG A 142 -8.35 3.96 -10.91
N SER A 143 -9.50 4.58 -11.17
CA SER A 143 -9.62 5.62 -12.19
C SER A 143 -8.85 6.90 -11.85
N VAL A 144 -8.58 7.16 -10.57
CA VAL A 144 -7.74 8.29 -10.11
C VAL A 144 -6.28 7.87 -9.98
N MET A 145 -6.05 6.63 -9.60
CA MET A 145 -4.70 6.09 -9.46
C MET A 145 -4.01 5.89 -10.81
N PHE A 146 -4.79 5.56 -11.85
CA PHE A 146 -4.33 5.27 -13.21
C PHE A 146 -5.09 6.09 -14.26
N PRO A 147 -5.12 7.44 -14.19
CA PRO A 147 -5.84 8.24 -15.16
C PRO A 147 -5.24 8.01 -16.57
N GLU A 148 -6.08 7.62 -17.53
CA GLU A 148 -5.66 7.35 -18.92
C GLU A 148 -4.50 6.34 -19.05
N GLY A 149 -4.27 5.50 -18.02
CA GLY A 149 -3.16 4.55 -17.97
C GLY A 149 -1.82 5.15 -17.55
N GLU A 150 -1.81 6.40 -17.10
CA GLU A 150 -0.64 7.06 -16.51
C GLU A 150 -0.42 6.63 -15.05
N PHE A 151 0.82 6.64 -14.58
CA PHE A 151 1.21 6.14 -13.26
C PHE A 151 1.49 7.24 -12.22
N GLY A 152 1.22 8.51 -12.52
CA GLY A 152 1.59 9.62 -11.65
C GLY A 152 1.08 9.48 -10.22
N ALA A 153 -0.22 9.28 -10.04
CA ALA A 153 -0.81 9.11 -8.71
C ALA A 153 -0.37 7.80 -8.04
N ALA A 154 -0.28 6.70 -8.78
CA ALA A 154 0.20 5.42 -8.26
C ALA A 154 1.67 5.52 -7.81
N ARG A 155 2.53 6.21 -8.56
CA ARG A 155 3.92 6.47 -8.17
C ARG A 155 4.00 7.31 -6.90
N ALA A 156 3.16 8.32 -6.75
CA ALA A 156 3.08 9.11 -5.52
C ALA A 156 2.77 8.25 -4.29
N VAL A 157 1.97 7.20 -4.44
CA VAL A 157 1.64 6.25 -3.36
C VAL A 157 2.77 5.25 -3.10
N TYR A 158 3.33 4.63 -4.15
CA TYR A 158 4.19 3.44 -4.02
C TYR A 158 5.70 3.70 -4.17
N SER A 159 6.12 4.89 -4.64
CA SER A 159 7.55 5.19 -4.84
C SER A 159 7.97 6.60 -4.44
N ASP A 160 7.19 7.62 -4.77
CA ASP A 160 7.69 9.00 -4.82
C ASP A 160 7.49 9.77 -3.48
N ASN A 161 6.87 9.16 -2.47
CA ASN A 161 6.79 9.72 -1.13
C ASN A 161 7.88 9.19 -0.20
N ILE A 162 8.17 9.95 0.87
CA ILE A 162 9.29 9.65 1.79
C ILE A 162 9.17 8.27 2.45
N VAL A 163 7.96 7.80 2.77
CA VAL A 163 7.75 6.50 3.42
C VAL A 163 8.03 5.37 2.43
N ALA A 164 7.45 5.44 1.23
CA ALA A 164 7.65 4.45 0.18
C ALA A 164 9.11 4.40 -0.29
N SER A 165 9.71 5.57 -0.57
CA SER A 165 11.12 5.65 -1.00
C SER A 165 12.08 5.10 0.06
N THR A 166 11.81 5.35 1.34
CA THR A 166 12.58 4.78 2.45
C THR A 166 12.48 3.25 2.47
N ALA A 167 11.25 2.72 2.43
CA ALA A 167 11.02 1.28 2.44
C ALA A 167 11.67 0.59 1.22
N ASN A 168 11.50 1.17 0.02
CA ASN A 168 12.14 0.68 -1.19
C ASN A 168 13.67 0.69 -1.10
N SER A 169 14.27 1.74 -0.54
CA SER A 169 15.72 1.83 -0.34
C SER A 169 16.24 0.78 0.64
N ILE A 170 15.52 0.50 1.72
CA ILE A 170 15.88 -0.54 2.69
C ILE A 170 15.85 -1.93 2.05
N ALA A 171 14.77 -2.25 1.33
CA ALA A 171 14.65 -3.53 0.64
C ALA A 171 15.73 -3.71 -0.42
N SER A 172 15.98 -2.68 -1.23
CA SER A 172 17.01 -2.69 -2.26
C SER A 172 18.42 -2.89 -1.70
N ALA A 173 18.74 -2.22 -0.58
CA ALA A 173 20.01 -2.41 0.11
C ALA A 173 20.16 -3.82 0.71
N ALA A 174 19.08 -4.42 1.20
CA ALA A 174 19.08 -5.81 1.64
C ALA A 174 19.36 -6.78 0.47
N ILE A 175 18.62 -6.59 -0.65
CA ILE A 175 18.79 -7.38 -1.87
C ILE A 175 20.22 -7.28 -2.42
N ALA A 176 20.77 -6.05 -2.47
CA ALA A 176 22.15 -5.84 -2.92
C ALA A 176 23.18 -6.61 -2.08
N ASN A 177 23.03 -6.62 -0.75
CA ASN A 177 23.90 -7.42 0.13
C ASN A 177 23.76 -8.92 -0.11
N ILE A 178 22.54 -9.41 -0.32
CA ILE A 178 22.31 -10.83 -0.60
C ILE A 178 22.94 -11.20 -1.94
N ALA A 179 22.75 -10.39 -2.99
CA ALA A 179 23.32 -10.61 -4.31
C ALA A 179 24.86 -10.56 -4.28
N GLU A 180 25.45 -9.60 -3.55
CA GLU A 180 26.93 -9.53 -3.37
C GLU A 180 27.47 -10.77 -2.64
N LYS A 181 26.79 -11.25 -1.61
CA LYS A 181 27.16 -12.49 -0.92
C LYS A 181 27.04 -13.69 -1.85
N PHE A 182 25.94 -13.78 -2.59
CA PHE A 182 25.71 -14.86 -3.56
C PHE A 182 26.83 -14.92 -4.61
N GLU A 183 27.23 -13.78 -5.18
CA GLU A 183 28.32 -13.74 -6.18
C GLU A 183 29.66 -14.21 -5.62
N LYS A 184 29.95 -13.91 -4.34
CA LYS A 184 31.16 -14.41 -3.67
C LYS A 184 31.13 -15.92 -3.44
N GLU A 185 29.97 -16.48 -3.13
CA GLU A 185 29.79 -17.90 -2.87
C GLU A 185 29.65 -18.72 -4.19
N HIS A 186 29.16 -18.08 -5.28
CA HIS A 186 28.89 -18.70 -6.56
C HIS A 186 29.49 -17.88 -7.73
N PRO A 187 30.82 -17.76 -7.82
CA PRO A 187 31.46 -16.93 -8.84
C PRO A 187 31.04 -17.30 -10.25
N GLY A 188 30.59 -16.31 -11.02
CA GLY A 188 30.18 -16.48 -12.41
C GLY A 188 28.75 -16.95 -12.63
N ILE A 189 28.01 -17.28 -11.56
CA ILE A 189 26.58 -17.66 -11.64
C ILE A 189 25.75 -16.40 -11.35
N PRO A 190 24.75 -16.06 -12.21
CA PRO A 190 23.87 -14.93 -11.94
C PRO A 190 22.95 -15.21 -10.74
N CYS A 191 22.77 -14.21 -9.88
CA CYS A 191 21.79 -14.26 -8.81
C CYS A 191 20.39 -14.07 -9.40
N ARG A 192 19.48 -15.02 -9.18
CA ARG A 192 18.13 -15.06 -9.75
C ARG A 192 17.17 -14.37 -8.79
N ILE A 193 16.66 -13.22 -9.22
CA ILE A 193 15.67 -12.41 -8.46
C ILE A 193 14.31 -12.56 -9.14
N VAL A 194 13.28 -12.87 -8.36
CA VAL A 194 11.88 -12.84 -8.80
C VAL A 194 11.15 -11.76 -8.01
N GLU A 195 10.66 -10.72 -8.69
CA GLU A 195 9.78 -9.72 -8.10
C GLU A 195 8.32 -10.10 -8.38
N VAL A 196 7.56 -10.31 -7.32
CA VAL A 196 6.17 -10.78 -7.37
C VAL A 196 5.22 -9.61 -7.14
N GLY A 197 4.25 -9.46 -8.07
CA GLY A 197 3.29 -8.35 -8.02
C GLY A 197 3.98 -6.99 -8.14
N ALA A 198 4.91 -6.88 -9.08
CA ALA A 198 5.76 -5.69 -9.27
C ALA A 198 4.98 -4.43 -9.71
N GLY A 199 3.77 -4.60 -10.25
CA GLY A 199 2.83 -3.51 -10.57
C GLY A 199 3.46 -2.41 -11.42
N ILE A 200 3.42 -1.20 -10.89
CA ILE A 200 3.99 0.00 -11.53
C ILE A 200 5.52 0.07 -11.46
N ALA A 201 6.19 -0.98 -11.00
CA ALA A 201 7.63 -1.01 -10.76
C ALA A 201 8.10 -0.03 -9.67
N GLY A 202 7.31 0.13 -8.59
CA GLY A 202 7.64 1.10 -7.53
C GLY A 202 8.97 0.82 -6.81
N THR A 203 9.37 -0.44 -6.69
CA THR A 203 10.60 -0.88 -6.03
C THR A 203 11.72 -1.22 -7.02
N THR A 204 11.37 -1.70 -8.21
CA THR A 204 12.31 -2.20 -9.23
C THR A 204 13.48 -1.25 -9.55
N PRO A 205 13.28 0.07 -9.80
CA PRO A 205 14.38 0.97 -10.11
C PRO A 205 15.42 1.06 -8.98
N SER A 206 14.95 1.06 -7.73
CA SER A 206 15.83 1.10 -6.56
C SER A 206 16.66 -0.18 -6.41
N VAL A 207 16.08 -1.34 -6.76
CA VAL A 207 16.80 -2.62 -6.76
C VAL A 207 17.85 -2.63 -7.86
N ILE A 208 17.51 -2.21 -9.09
CA ILE A 208 18.45 -2.13 -10.22
C ILE A 208 19.65 -1.24 -9.86
N GLU A 209 19.39 -0.08 -9.28
CA GLU A 209 20.45 0.85 -8.88
C GLU A 209 21.33 0.28 -7.77
N ALA A 210 20.73 -0.33 -6.75
CA ALA A 210 21.45 -0.89 -5.61
C ALA A 210 22.28 -2.12 -5.97
N THR A 211 21.88 -2.86 -7.00
CA THR A 211 22.58 -4.08 -7.49
C THR A 211 23.47 -3.81 -8.69
N ARG A 212 23.73 -2.54 -9.01
CA ARG A 212 24.59 -2.14 -10.14
C ARG A 212 25.95 -2.82 -10.06
N GLY A 213 26.34 -3.55 -11.10
CA GLY A 213 27.59 -4.30 -11.20
C GLY A 213 27.48 -5.74 -10.72
N ALA A 214 26.42 -6.17 -10.07
CA ALA A 214 26.17 -7.59 -9.79
C ALA A 214 25.65 -8.30 -11.05
N ARG A 215 25.97 -9.59 -11.16
CA ARG A 215 25.44 -10.44 -12.23
C ARG A 215 24.09 -10.98 -11.84
N LEU A 216 23.05 -10.59 -12.55
CA LEU A 216 21.65 -10.89 -12.23
C LEU A 216 20.91 -11.57 -13.38
N GLU A 217 19.92 -12.36 -13.00
CA GLU A 217 18.73 -12.68 -13.79
C GLU A 217 17.53 -12.18 -13.00
N TYR A 218 16.73 -11.28 -13.60
CA TYR A 218 15.61 -10.67 -12.91
C TYR A 218 14.31 -10.99 -13.62
N LEU A 219 13.41 -11.65 -12.94
CA LEU A 219 12.08 -11.96 -13.41
C LEU A 219 11.06 -11.01 -12.74
N PHE A 220 10.56 -10.07 -13.53
CA PHE A 220 9.51 -9.13 -13.14
C PHE A 220 8.16 -9.81 -13.38
N THR A 221 7.34 -9.97 -12.32
CA THR A 221 6.04 -10.64 -12.46
C THR A 221 4.89 -9.82 -11.92
N ASP A 222 3.75 -9.94 -12.59
CA ASP A 222 2.47 -9.38 -12.14
C ASP A 222 1.32 -10.23 -12.73
N VAL A 223 0.11 -10.10 -12.17
CA VAL A 223 -1.11 -10.72 -12.74
C VAL A 223 -1.63 -9.98 -13.97
N SER A 224 -1.19 -8.73 -14.18
CA SER A 224 -1.65 -7.83 -15.23
C SER A 224 -0.63 -7.70 -16.36
N ASP A 225 -1.01 -8.13 -17.56
CA ASP A 225 -0.18 -7.93 -18.77
C ASP A 225 0.03 -6.44 -19.10
N PHE A 226 -0.88 -5.56 -18.65
CA PHE A 226 -0.72 -4.12 -18.78
C PHE A 226 0.56 -3.63 -18.08
N PHE A 227 0.79 -4.03 -16.82
CA PHE A 227 2.00 -3.66 -16.09
C PHE A 227 3.26 -4.29 -16.70
N LEU A 228 3.17 -5.55 -17.14
CA LEU A 228 4.28 -6.22 -17.82
C LEU A 228 4.67 -5.51 -19.12
N SER A 229 3.69 -5.07 -19.90
CA SER A 229 3.94 -4.33 -21.15
C SER A 229 4.64 -3.00 -20.91
N LYS A 230 4.20 -2.24 -19.90
CA LYS A 230 4.85 -0.99 -19.49
C LYS A 230 6.26 -1.22 -18.95
N ALA A 231 6.46 -2.28 -18.17
CA ALA A 231 7.78 -2.63 -17.65
C ALA A 231 8.75 -3.03 -18.76
N ARG A 232 8.32 -3.80 -19.77
CA ARG A 232 9.15 -4.15 -20.95
C ARG A 232 9.65 -2.91 -21.69
N GLU A 233 8.80 -1.89 -21.81
CA GLU A 233 9.19 -0.64 -22.45
C GLU A 233 10.16 0.15 -21.58
N THR A 234 9.88 0.25 -20.29
CA THR A 234 10.67 1.04 -19.33
C THR A 234 12.07 0.45 -19.13
N PHE A 235 12.19 -0.87 -19.05
CA PHE A 235 13.43 -1.55 -18.71
C PHE A 235 14.10 -2.26 -19.93
N LYS A 236 13.77 -1.85 -21.15
CA LYS A 236 14.31 -2.46 -22.39
C LYS A 236 15.84 -2.47 -22.49
N GLU A 237 16.52 -1.59 -21.75
CA GLU A 237 17.98 -1.50 -21.72
C GLU A 237 18.64 -2.56 -20.82
N TYR A 238 17.86 -3.34 -20.07
CA TYR A 238 18.35 -4.38 -19.17
C TYR A 238 18.09 -5.77 -19.74
N PRO A 239 19.03 -6.36 -20.54
CA PRO A 239 18.82 -7.62 -21.24
C PRO A 239 18.71 -8.84 -20.30
N TRP A 240 19.06 -8.68 -19.03
CA TRP A 240 18.96 -9.68 -17.98
C TRP A 240 17.59 -9.66 -17.27
N MET A 241 16.68 -8.77 -17.67
CA MET A 241 15.29 -8.77 -17.19
C MET A 241 14.40 -9.62 -18.09
N SER A 242 13.54 -10.41 -17.45
CA SER A 242 12.46 -11.16 -18.06
C SER A 242 11.13 -10.84 -17.40
N TYR A 243 10.02 -11.18 -18.04
CA TYR A 243 8.69 -10.78 -17.61
C TYR A 243 7.73 -11.95 -17.70
N GLY A 244 6.90 -12.16 -16.65
CA GLY A 244 5.95 -13.26 -16.61
C GLY A 244 4.67 -12.95 -15.86
N ILE A 245 3.57 -13.57 -16.26
CA ILE A 245 2.32 -13.55 -15.49
C ILE A 245 2.50 -14.46 -14.26
N PHE A 246 2.17 -13.96 -13.08
CA PHE A 246 2.21 -14.75 -11.85
C PHE A 246 1.14 -14.28 -10.87
N ASP A 247 0.24 -15.20 -10.48
CA ASP A 247 -0.72 -15.01 -9.39
C ASP A 247 -0.22 -15.71 -8.12
N ILE A 248 -0.03 -14.97 -7.04
CA ILE A 248 0.42 -15.50 -5.76
C ILE A 248 -0.54 -16.54 -5.16
N ASN A 249 -1.81 -16.50 -5.56
CA ASN A 249 -2.85 -17.37 -5.04
C ASN A 249 -2.94 -18.74 -5.73
N GLU A 250 -2.22 -18.90 -6.84
CA GLU A 250 -2.21 -20.13 -7.62
C GLU A 250 -0.91 -20.93 -7.41
N ASP A 251 -0.89 -22.22 -7.75
CA ASP A 251 0.31 -23.05 -7.57
C ASP A 251 1.42 -22.64 -8.55
N VAL A 252 2.64 -22.56 -8.04
CA VAL A 252 3.83 -22.13 -8.80
C VAL A 252 4.07 -23.01 -10.04
N VAL A 253 3.95 -24.34 -9.88
CA VAL A 253 4.26 -25.30 -10.95
C VAL A 253 3.15 -25.29 -12.01
N GLU A 254 1.89 -25.15 -11.59
CA GLU A 254 0.77 -25.06 -12.52
C GLU A 254 0.84 -23.81 -13.40
N GLN A 255 1.46 -22.74 -12.91
CA GLN A 255 1.76 -21.53 -13.67
C GLN A 255 3.01 -21.65 -14.56
N GLY A 256 3.69 -22.79 -14.56
CA GLY A 256 4.86 -23.04 -15.40
C GLY A 256 6.21 -22.60 -14.79
N TYR A 257 6.23 -22.20 -13.52
CA TYR A 257 7.48 -21.85 -12.83
C TYR A 257 8.12 -23.06 -12.18
N LEU A 258 9.45 -23.09 -12.17
CA LEU A 258 10.19 -24.23 -11.63
C LEU A 258 10.43 -24.09 -10.14
N PRO A 259 10.36 -25.18 -9.36
CA PRO A 259 10.85 -25.19 -7.99
C PRO A 259 12.34 -24.83 -7.92
N SER A 260 12.73 -24.17 -6.82
CA SER A 260 14.14 -23.76 -6.58
C SER A 260 14.74 -22.87 -7.68
N SER A 261 13.90 -22.10 -8.37
CA SER A 261 14.32 -21.23 -9.48
C SER A 261 14.70 -19.81 -9.08
N ALA A 262 14.49 -19.41 -7.82
CA ALA A 262 14.79 -18.08 -7.31
C ALA A 262 15.78 -18.13 -6.14
N ASP A 263 16.81 -17.30 -6.16
CA ASP A 263 17.72 -17.09 -5.04
C ASP A 263 17.18 -15.98 -4.11
N ILE A 264 16.47 -15.02 -4.69
CA ILE A 264 15.75 -13.97 -3.97
C ILE A 264 14.34 -13.84 -4.55
N ILE A 265 13.33 -13.82 -3.67
CA ILE A 265 11.98 -13.39 -4.03
C ILE A 265 11.71 -12.06 -3.33
N LEU A 266 11.29 -11.06 -4.12
CA LEU A 266 10.84 -9.75 -3.64
C LEU A 266 9.32 -9.65 -3.74
N CYS A 267 8.66 -9.33 -2.63
CA CYS A 267 7.23 -9.06 -2.56
C CYS A 267 7.01 -7.66 -1.95
N ALA A 268 6.76 -6.64 -2.77
CA ALA A 268 6.54 -5.29 -2.30
C ALA A 268 5.05 -4.91 -2.41
N ASN A 269 4.35 -4.78 -1.27
CA ASN A 269 2.92 -4.44 -1.19
C ASN A 269 2.02 -5.40 -2.00
N VAL A 270 2.25 -6.70 -1.89
CA VAL A 270 1.50 -7.72 -2.63
C VAL A 270 0.94 -8.84 -1.75
N LEU A 271 1.61 -9.19 -0.63
CA LEU A 271 1.20 -10.31 0.21
C LEU A 271 -0.16 -10.10 0.89
N HIS A 272 -0.57 -8.85 1.08
CA HIS A 272 -1.91 -8.51 1.60
C HIS A 272 -3.06 -8.89 0.63
N ASN A 273 -2.77 -9.19 -0.64
CA ASN A 273 -3.73 -9.70 -1.63
C ASN A 273 -3.92 -11.23 -1.54
N ALA A 274 -3.21 -11.91 -0.65
CA ALA A 274 -3.31 -13.34 -0.47
C ALA A 274 -4.72 -13.75 0.00
N ARG A 275 -5.35 -14.70 -0.69
CA ARG A 275 -6.58 -15.36 -0.23
C ARG A 275 -6.31 -16.21 1.01
N ASN A 276 -5.16 -16.88 1.03
CA ASN A 276 -4.61 -17.63 2.15
C ASN A 276 -3.10 -17.43 2.22
N ILE A 277 -2.65 -16.68 3.21
CA ILE A 277 -1.22 -16.34 3.34
C ILE A 277 -0.33 -17.57 3.56
N SER A 278 -0.79 -18.59 4.26
CA SER A 278 -0.01 -19.82 4.49
C SER A 278 0.23 -20.57 3.18
N SER A 279 -0.77 -20.66 2.31
CA SER A 279 -0.64 -21.24 0.97
C SER A 279 0.32 -20.44 0.09
N VAL A 280 0.18 -19.11 0.09
CA VAL A 280 1.07 -18.21 -0.65
C VAL A 280 2.52 -18.39 -0.19
N LEU A 281 2.80 -18.33 1.12
CA LEU A 281 4.16 -18.51 1.65
C LEU A 281 4.71 -19.91 1.33
N SER A 282 3.87 -20.95 1.33
CA SER A 282 4.27 -22.30 0.93
C SER A 282 4.66 -22.36 -0.55
N ASN A 283 3.91 -21.70 -1.43
CA ASN A 283 4.19 -21.60 -2.85
C ASN A 283 5.48 -20.83 -3.13
N LEU A 284 5.66 -19.67 -2.52
CA LEU A 284 6.92 -18.89 -2.64
C LEU A 284 8.12 -19.69 -2.14
N ARG A 285 7.96 -20.47 -1.05
CA ARG A 285 9.01 -21.34 -0.55
C ARG A 285 9.38 -22.45 -1.53
N LYS A 286 8.43 -23.00 -2.30
CA LYS A 286 8.74 -23.97 -3.37
C LYS A 286 9.62 -23.36 -4.45
N MET A 287 9.38 -22.10 -4.81
CA MET A 287 10.15 -21.36 -5.81
C MET A 287 11.56 -21.00 -5.33
N LEU A 288 11.76 -20.76 -4.03
CA LEU A 288 13.06 -20.43 -3.47
C LEU A 288 14.04 -21.60 -3.55
N ALA A 289 15.25 -21.32 -4.01
CA ALA A 289 16.39 -22.22 -3.93
C ALA A 289 16.77 -22.50 -2.46
N PRO A 290 17.43 -23.61 -2.15
CA PRO A 290 17.99 -23.86 -0.82
C PRO A 290 18.90 -22.70 -0.38
N GLY A 291 18.63 -22.11 0.77
CA GLY A 291 19.35 -20.92 1.25
C GLY A 291 18.88 -19.59 0.65
N GLY A 292 17.87 -19.60 -0.22
CA GLY A 292 17.30 -18.41 -0.83
C GLY A 292 16.54 -17.52 0.17
N TRP A 293 16.28 -16.28 -0.22
CA TRP A 293 15.71 -15.23 0.64
C TRP A 293 14.36 -14.74 0.13
N LEU A 294 13.40 -14.61 1.05
CA LEU A 294 12.17 -13.86 0.82
C LEU A 294 12.32 -12.48 1.44
N VAL A 295 12.33 -11.45 0.61
CA VAL A 295 12.32 -10.04 1.01
C VAL A 295 10.93 -9.49 0.74
N PHE A 296 10.31 -8.87 1.75
CA PHE A 296 8.98 -8.30 1.54
C PHE A 296 8.80 -6.96 2.25
N LEU A 297 7.99 -6.10 1.65
CA LEU A 297 7.53 -4.83 2.19
C LEU A 297 6.02 -4.91 2.34
N GLU A 298 5.51 -4.69 3.56
CA GLU A 298 4.08 -4.66 3.83
C GLU A 298 3.75 -3.62 4.90
N PRO A 299 2.63 -2.90 4.78
CA PRO A 299 2.19 -1.99 5.83
C PRO A 299 1.73 -2.79 7.06
N ILE A 300 2.43 -2.62 8.18
CA ILE A 300 2.14 -3.33 9.44
C ILE A 300 1.18 -2.58 10.37
N ARG A 301 1.05 -1.26 10.20
CA ARG A 301 0.12 -0.44 10.98
C ARG A 301 -1.07 -0.05 10.12
N ARG A 302 -2.27 -0.30 10.62
CA ARG A 302 -3.48 0.24 10.03
C ARG A 302 -3.51 1.75 10.27
N ARG A 303 -3.55 2.50 9.18
CA ARG A 303 -3.83 3.94 9.20
C ARG A 303 -5.25 4.16 8.71
N ASN A 304 -5.96 5.08 9.34
CA ASN A 304 -7.36 5.35 8.96
C ASN A 304 -7.46 5.91 7.55
N TYR A 305 -6.53 6.77 7.15
CA TYR A 305 -6.49 7.30 5.80
C TYR A 305 -6.26 6.22 4.73
N SER A 306 -5.59 5.10 5.03
CA SER A 306 -5.42 4.00 4.09
C SER A 306 -6.70 3.20 3.83
N GLN A 307 -7.77 3.43 4.59
CA GLN A 307 -9.08 2.82 4.36
C GLN A 307 -9.95 3.62 3.37
N LEU A 308 -9.47 4.76 2.92
CA LEU A 308 -10.17 5.65 1.99
C LEU A 308 -9.86 5.36 0.52
N VAL A 309 -8.92 4.44 0.27
CA VAL A 309 -8.38 4.10 -1.04
C VAL A 309 -8.42 2.60 -1.30
#